data_5d4cfe9bca759ca95804cb7b58898334
#
_entry.id   5d4cfe9bca759ca95804cb7b58898334
#
_cell.length_a   1.000
_cell.length_b   1.000
_cell.length_c   1.000
_cell.angle_alpha   90.00
_cell.angle_beta   90.00
_cell.angle_gamma   90.00
#
_symmetry.space_group_name_H-M   'P 1'
#
loop_
_entity.id
_entity.type
_entity.pdbx_description
1 polymer ?
#
loop_
_entity_poly.entity_id
_entity_poly.type
_entity_poly.pdbx_seq_one_letter_code
_entity_poly.pdbx_strand_id
1 'polypeptide(L)'
;MSREKYRVVDLFCGAGGFSRGLHDSGVFVTVLGIDNQPSVAKTFKYNFPESIVIAEDIKSINSFIIKRVAGKPDVIIGSPPCEPFTGSNPRRMRDPLDRLYVDPIGRLTLEFIRIVGDIEPKVWVMENVPAIMEDGLKDALEKEFARAGYKEIYFNVLKAEDYCTPSKRTRVFISNIKLDPPRCDKRITVLEAFRGLPPPGDYPPNHELPSMSQRKEKRIRRSRWGEALIYYEGYGGRRLPNLIRLDPKKIAPTVLGSSRFIHPFEDRFLTVREQARLMGYPDNHVFLGGRDEQYNMVGESVPPPLAKAIALKVHEHLLLME
;
A
#
# COMPACT_ATOMS: atom_id res chain seq x y z
N MET A 1 -33.29 8.26 2.84
CA MET A 1 -32.25 8.74 3.78
C MET A 1 -30.94 8.11 3.37
N SER A 2 -29.88 8.86 3.09
CA SER A 2 -28.55 8.29 2.82
C SER A 2 -28.08 7.65 4.13
N ARG A 3 -27.74 6.34 4.07
CA ARG A 3 -27.18 5.63 5.24
C ARG A 3 -25.89 6.35 5.67
N GLU A 4 -25.70 6.56 6.96
CA GLU A 4 -24.46 7.13 7.48
C GLU A 4 -23.27 6.21 7.11
N LYS A 5 -22.16 6.79 6.63
CA LYS A 5 -20.99 6.01 6.23
C LYS A 5 -20.25 5.49 7.44
N TYR A 6 -19.71 4.27 7.34
CA TYR A 6 -18.83 3.70 8.37
C TYR A 6 -17.55 4.52 8.49
N ARG A 7 -17.15 4.80 9.72
CA ARG A 7 -16.01 5.66 10.06
C ARG A 7 -14.73 4.84 10.13
N VAL A 8 -13.72 5.28 9.39
CA VAL A 8 -12.42 4.60 9.27
C VAL A 8 -11.31 5.46 9.85
N VAL A 9 -10.40 4.82 10.59
CA VAL A 9 -9.09 5.37 10.97
C VAL A 9 -8.02 4.61 10.18
N ASP A 10 -7.11 5.34 9.52
CA ASP A 10 -6.01 4.79 8.72
C ASP A 10 -4.68 5.08 9.44
N LEU A 11 -4.11 4.04 10.02
CA LEU A 11 -2.82 4.08 10.70
C LEU A 11 -1.70 3.77 9.71
N PHE A 12 -0.65 4.60 9.67
CA PHE A 12 0.37 4.54 8.61
C PHE A 12 -0.26 4.80 7.24
N CYS A 13 -1.02 5.87 7.13
CA CYS A 13 -1.94 6.10 6.03
C CYS A 13 -1.26 6.31 4.66
N GLY A 14 0.02 6.62 4.64
CA GLY A 14 0.77 6.81 3.40
C GLY A 14 0.10 7.83 2.48
N ALA A 15 0.15 7.60 1.19
CA ALA A 15 -0.57 8.39 0.19
C ALA A 15 -2.09 8.10 0.15
N GLY A 16 -2.60 7.24 1.01
CA GLY A 16 -4.02 6.92 1.09
C GLY A 16 -4.52 5.86 0.12
N GLY A 17 -3.67 4.96 -0.34
CA GLY A 17 -4.10 3.89 -1.26
C GLY A 17 -5.15 2.97 -0.66
N PHE A 18 -5.00 2.60 0.61
CA PHE A 18 -5.97 1.78 1.33
C PHE A 18 -7.28 2.56 1.54
N SER A 19 -7.19 3.76 2.11
CA SER A 19 -8.34 4.67 2.27
C SER A 19 -9.05 4.98 0.95
N ARG A 20 -8.33 5.10 -0.17
CA ARG A 20 -8.91 5.33 -1.49
C ARG A 20 -9.82 4.19 -1.92
N GLY A 21 -9.37 2.95 -1.75
CA GLY A 21 -10.20 1.79 -2.08
C GLY A 21 -11.47 1.71 -1.20
N LEU A 22 -11.35 2.01 0.09
CA LEU A 22 -12.52 2.09 0.97
C LEU A 22 -13.49 3.18 0.54
N HIS A 23 -12.99 4.38 0.26
CA HIS A 23 -13.78 5.51 -0.24
C HIS A 23 -14.50 5.18 -1.55
N ASP A 24 -13.82 4.51 -2.49
CA ASP A 24 -14.35 4.13 -3.80
C ASP A 24 -15.44 3.03 -3.71
N SER A 25 -15.62 2.40 -2.55
CA SER A 25 -16.77 1.52 -2.27
C SER A 25 -18.07 2.29 -2.03
N GLY A 26 -17.97 3.59 -1.69
CA GLY A 26 -19.10 4.48 -1.44
C GLY A 26 -19.66 4.43 -0.01
N VAL A 27 -19.29 3.44 0.81
CA VAL A 27 -19.90 3.18 2.12
C VAL A 27 -19.01 3.54 3.32
N PHE A 28 -17.72 3.85 3.08
CA PHE A 28 -16.77 4.24 4.10
C PHE A 28 -16.34 5.70 3.97
N VAL A 29 -15.96 6.29 5.10
CA VAL A 29 -15.30 7.60 5.17
C VAL A 29 -14.11 7.51 6.12
N THR A 30 -12.92 7.84 5.63
CA THR A 30 -11.75 7.95 6.49
C THR A 30 -11.81 9.28 7.24
N VAL A 31 -11.98 9.20 8.55
CA VAL A 31 -12.12 10.37 9.42
C VAL A 31 -10.79 10.86 10.00
N LEU A 32 -9.81 9.95 10.08
CA LEU A 32 -8.47 10.24 10.60
C LEU A 32 -7.42 9.42 9.84
N GLY A 33 -6.35 10.08 9.37
CA GLY A 33 -5.14 9.47 8.88
C GLY A 33 -3.95 9.84 9.76
N ILE A 34 -3.03 8.90 10.02
CA ILE A 34 -1.81 9.13 10.79
C ILE A 34 -0.61 8.64 9.98
N ASP A 35 0.39 9.52 9.80
CA ASP A 35 1.67 9.18 9.18
C ASP A 35 2.76 10.09 9.72
N ASN A 36 3.97 9.57 9.91
CA ASN A 36 5.07 10.35 10.49
C ASN A 36 5.80 11.24 9.47
N GLN A 37 5.55 11.06 8.16
CA GLN A 37 6.21 11.83 7.11
C GLN A 37 5.33 13.03 6.69
N PRO A 38 5.78 14.29 6.91
CA PRO A 38 4.95 15.46 6.64
C PRO A 38 4.52 15.63 5.17
N SER A 39 5.37 15.24 4.20
CA SER A 39 5.04 15.29 2.77
C SER A 39 3.95 14.27 2.40
N VAL A 40 4.01 13.09 3.01
CA VAL A 40 3.05 12.00 2.85
C VAL A 40 1.70 12.38 3.49
N ALA A 41 1.73 12.90 4.72
CA ALA A 41 0.55 13.41 5.41
C ALA A 41 -0.15 14.54 4.63
N LYS A 42 0.61 15.45 4.00
CA LYS A 42 0.06 16.48 3.10
C LYS A 42 -0.59 15.87 1.87
N THR A 43 0.01 14.84 1.28
CA THR A 43 -0.57 14.09 0.15
C THR A 43 -1.89 13.46 0.54
N PHE A 44 -1.94 12.80 1.70
CA PHE A 44 -3.17 12.22 2.22
C PHE A 44 -4.25 13.28 2.41
N LYS A 45 -3.93 14.39 3.12
CA LYS A 45 -4.88 15.50 3.35
C LYS A 45 -5.41 16.12 2.06
N TYR A 46 -4.59 16.24 1.03
CA TYR A 46 -5.00 16.75 -0.28
C TYR A 46 -6.07 15.87 -0.93
N ASN A 47 -5.89 14.54 -0.87
CA ASN A 47 -6.80 13.58 -1.50
C ASN A 47 -8.05 13.27 -0.65
N PHE A 48 -7.98 13.51 0.66
CA PHE A 48 -9.06 13.31 1.62
C PHE A 48 -9.29 14.58 2.46
N PRO A 49 -9.85 15.65 1.86
CA PRO A 49 -9.94 16.96 2.51
C PRO A 49 -10.82 16.96 3.76
N GLU A 50 -11.78 16.04 3.86
CA GLU A 50 -12.65 15.88 5.05
C GLU A 50 -11.95 15.15 6.22
N SER A 51 -10.87 14.43 5.96
CA SER A 51 -10.14 13.69 6.99
C SER A 51 -9.30 14.63 7.86
N ILE A 52 -9.24 14.38 9.15
CA ILE A 52 -8.19 14.92 10.00
C ILE A 52 -6.91 14.14 9.74
N VAL A 53 -5.76 14.81 9.68
CA VAL A 53 -4.46 14.17 9.47
C VAL A 53 -3.51 14.59 10.56
N ILE A 54 -2.88 13.60 11.20
CA ILE A 54 -1.86 13.80 12.22
C ILE A 54 -0.52 13.36 11.64
N ALA A 55 0.41 14.33 11.50
CA ALA A 55 1.76 14.10 10.97
C ALA A 55 2.74 13.85 12.14
N GLU A 56 2.62 12.70 12.81
CA GLU A 56 3.38 12.35 14.02
C GLU A 56 3.78 10.88 14.06
N ASP A 57 4.84 10.56 14.83
CA ASP A 57 5.22 9.16 15.08
C ASP A 57 4.11 8.46 15.87
N ILE A 58 3.65 7.33 15.35
CA ILE A 58 2.59 6.53 15.97
C ILE A 58 2.88 6.16 17.43
N LYS A 59 4.16 6.04 17.81
CA LYS A 59 4.59 5.77 19.20
C LYS A 59 4.22 6.89 20.16
N SER A 60 4.13 8.13 19.68
CA SER A 60 3.71 9.29 20.48
C SER A 60 2.19 9.45 20.56
N ILE A 61 1.44 8.70 19.74
CA ILE A 61 -0.01 8.80 19.67
C ILE A 61 -0.66 7.98 20.80
N ASN A 62 -1.30 8.69 21.71
CA ASN A 62 -2.17 8.08 22.70
C ASN A 62 -3.52 7.76 22.07
N SER A 63 -4.02 6.55 22.30
CA SER A 63 -5.32 6.09 21.79
C SER A 63 -6.50 6.98 22.21
N PHE A 64 -6.35 7.70 23.34
CA PHE A 64 -7.33 8.73 23.76
C PHE A 64 -7.43 9.87 22.73
N ILE A 65 -6.32 10.29 22.12
CA ILE A 65 -6.33 11.32 21.05
C ILE A 65 -7.15 10.82 19.88
N ILE A 66 -6.95 9.56 19.48
CA ILE A 66 -7.73 8.96 18.37
C ILE A 66 -9.21 8.94 18.71
N LYS A 67 -9.58 8.48 19.91
CA LYS A 67 -10.98 8.47 20.38
C LYS A 67 -11.59 9.88 20.43
N ARG A 68 -10.81 10.88 20.85
CA ARG A 68 -11.27 12.27 20.92
C ARG A 68 -11.49 12.88 19.53
N VAL A 69 -10.63 12.58 18.57
CA VAL A 69 -10.65 13.15 17.21
C VAL A 69 -11.60 12.38 16.29
N ALA A 70 -11.52 11.07 16.30
CA ALA A 70 -12.28 10.21 15.40
C ALA A 70 -13.55 9.62 16.02
N GLY A 71 -13.80 9.82 17.31
CA GLY A 71 -14.83 9.08 18.05
C GLY A 71 -14.47 7.61 18.15
N LYS A 72 -15.49 6.72 18.25
CA LYS A 72 -15.30 5.28 18.10
C LYS A 72 -15.39 4.93 16.61
N PRO A 73 -14.28 4.62 15.93
CA PRO A 73 -14.35 4.23 14.53
C PRO A 73 -14.95 2.82 14.41
N ASP A 74 -15.67 2.59 13.30
CA ASP A 74 -16.15 1.25 12.97
C ASP A 74 -15.01 0.36 12.51
N VAL A 75 -14.07 0.93 11.75
CA VAL A 75 -12.96 0.21 11.14
C VAL A 75 -11.63 0.90 11.41
N ILE A 76 -10.61 0.12 11.73
CA ILE A 76 -9.21 0.56 11.72
C ILE A 76 -8.48 -0.21 10.62
N ILE A 77 -7.83 0.53 9.72
CA ILE A 77 -6.90 -0.03 8.74
C ILE A 77 -5.50 0.49 9.01
N GLY A 78 -4.49 -0.20 8.48
CA GLY A 78 -3.12 0.32 8.51
C GLY A 78 -2.12 -0.59 7.83
N SER A 79 -1.02 0.03 7.39
CA SER A 79 0.08 -0.64 6.70
C SER A 79 1.40 -0.30 7.39
N PRO A 80 1.70 -0.89 8.57
CA PRO A 80 2.97 -0.64 9.24
C PRO A 80 4.14 -1.01 8.33
N PRO A 81 5.29 -0.31 8.44
CA PRO A 81 6.43 -0.50 7.56
C PRO A 81 6.87 -1.96 7.40
N CYS A 82 7.09 -2.39 6.17
CA CYS A 82 7.42 -3.77 5.83
C CYS A 82 8.92 -4.05 5.65
N GLU A 83 9.78 -3.03 5.70
CA GLU A 83 11.22 -3.15 5.46
C GLU A 83 11.92 -4.19 6.35
N PRO A 84 11.58 -4.33 7.65
CA PRO A 84 12.19 -5.35 8.50
C PRO A 84 11.87 -6.77 8.07
N PHE A 85 10.75 -6.97 7.37
CA PHE A 85 10.28 -8.30 6.97
C PHE A 85 10.62 -8.64 5.52
N THR A 86 10.73 -7.63 4.63
CA THR A 86 10.87 -7.89 3.19
C THR A 86 12.22 -8.47 2.80
N GLY A 87 12.20 -9.47 1.89
CA GLY A 87 13.41 -10.03 1.30
C GLY A 87 14.15 -9.09 0.33
N SER A 88 13.58 -7.93 -0.01
CA SER A 88 14.28 -6.90 -0.78
C SER A 88 15.22 -6.05 0.08
N ASN A 89 15.08 -6.07 1.40
CA ASN A 89 15.99 -5.39 2.32
C ASN A 89 17.21 -6.30 2.65
N PRO A 90 18.42 -5.97 2.16
CA PRO A 90 19.63 -6.77 2.44
C PRO A 90 20.05 -6.70 3.91
N ARG A 91 19.60 -5.69 4.65
CA ARG A 91 19.97 -5.42 6.05
C ARG A 91 18.96 -5.94 7.06
N ARG A 92 17.91 -6.66 6.64
CA ARG A 92 16.93 -7.21 7.58
C ARG A 92 17.60 -8.15 8.58
N MET A 93 17.18 -8.13 9.82
CA MET A 93 17.70 -9.00 10.87
C MET A 93 17.57 -10.48 10.49
N ARG A 94 18.52 -11.31 10.91
CA ARG A 94 18.52 -12.77 10.58
C ARG A 94 17.40 -13.48 11.32
N ASP A 95 17.32 -13.27 12.64
CA ASP A 95 16.25 -13.83 13.45
C ASP A 95 14.93 -13.15 13.10
N PRO A 96 13.90 -13.91 12.69
CA PRO A 96 12.59 -13.36 12.38
C PRO A 96 11.94 -12.66 13.57
N LEU A 97 12.07 -13.16 14.79
CA LEU A 97 11.48 -12.55 15.99
C LEU A 97 12.14 -11.21 16.33
N ASP A 98 13.45 -11.07 16.09
CA ASP A 98 14.14 -9.80 16.27
C ASP A 98 13.60 -8.70 15.34
N ARG A 99 13.11 -9.09 14.14
CA ARG A 99 12.46 -8.15 13.22
C ARG A 99 11.19 -7.54 13.81
N LEU A 100 10.48 -8.25 14.67
CA LEU A 100 9.26 -7.77 15.31
C LEU A 100 9.55 -7.07 16.66
N TYR A 101 10.46 -7.61 17.46
CA TYR A 101 10.63 -7.18 18.85
C TYR A 101 11.84 -6.27 19.08
N VAL A 102 12.88 -6.35 18.24
CA VAL A 102 14.15 -5.62 18.41
C VAL A 102 14.29 -4.49 17.38
N ASP A 103 13.94 -4.76 16.11
CA ASP A 103 14.02 -3.75 15.05
C ASP A 103 13.09 -2.57 15.35
N PRO A 104 13.61 -1.31 15.40
CA PRO A 104 12.81 -0.14 15.77
C PRO A 104 11.62 0.13 14.80
N ILE A 105 11.77 -0.27 13.53
CA ILE A 105 10.74 -0.10 12.50
C ILE A 105 9.74 -1.27 12.59
N GLY A 106 10.23 -2.50 12.78
CA GLY A 106 9.38 -3.67 12.92
C GLY A 106 8.45 -3.62 14.14
N ARG A 107 8.93 -2.99 15.24
CA ARG A 107 8.11 -2.72 16.43
C ARG A 107 6.90 -1.83 16.18
N LEU A 108 6.85 -1.09 15.08
CA LEU A 108 5.67 -0.30 14.70
C LEU A 108 4.44 -1.20 14.42
N THR A 109 4.65 -2.46 14.09
CA THR A 109 3.57 -3.47 14.04
C THR A 109 2.90 -3.65 15.40
N LEU A 110 3.67 -3.61 16.49
CA LEU A 110 3.14 -3.71 17.86
C LEU A 110 2.33 -2.46 18.25
N GLU A 111 2.69 -1.29 17.72
CA GLU A 111 1.92 -0.05 17.92
C GLU A 111 0.53 -0.12 17.24
N PHE A 112 0.46 -0.72 16.05
CA PHE A 112 -0.84 -1.01 15.42
C PHE A 112 -1.69 -1.90 16.34
N ILE A 113 -1.11 -2.99 16.86
CA ILE A 113 -1.82 -3.95 17.75
C ILE A 113 -2.28 -3.25 19.02
N ARG A 114 -1.42 -2.43 19.64
CA ARG A 114 -1.77 -1.64 20.83
C ARG A 114 -2.99 -0.75 20.59
N ILE A 115 -2.97 0.05 19.51
CA ILE A 115 -4.07 0.97 19.19
C ILE A 115 -5.36 0.23 18.93
N VAL A 116 -5.30 -0.87 18.18
CA VAL A 116 -6.47 -1.71 17.90
C VAL A 116 -7.05 -2.30 19.22
N GLY A 117 -6.18 -2.78 20.13
CA GLY A 117 -6.62 -3.27 21.44
C GLY A 117 -7.24 -2.18 22.33
N ASP A 118 -6.67 -0.97 22.31
CA ASP A 118 -7.18 0.16 23.09
C ASP A 118 -8.53 0.70 22.57
N ILE A 119 -8.76 0.66 21.27
CA ILE A 119 -9.94 1.29 20.61
C ILE A 119 -11.09 0.30 20.47
N GLU A 120 -10.79 -0.98 20.25
CA GLU A 120 -11.75 -2.05 20.04
C GLU A 120 -12.76 -1.73 18.91
N PRO A 121 -12.25 -1.51 17.64
CA PRO A 121 -13.13 -1.30 16.50
C PRO A 121 -13.94 -2.57 16.18
N LYS A 122 -15.05 -2.44 15.43
CA LYS A 122 -15.81 -3.60 14.94
C LYS A 122 -14.95 -4.49 14.05
N VAL A 123 -14.20 -3.85 13.12
CA VAL A 123 -13.26 -4.54 12.21
C VAL A 123 -11.93 -3.82 12.19
N TRP A 124 -10.85 -4.57 12.12
CA TRP A 124 -9.54 -4.02 11.81
C TRP A 124 -8.84 -4.86 10.73
N VAL A 125 -8.02 -4.20 9.91
CA VAL A 125 -7.26 -4.84 8.84
C VAL A 125 -5.86 -4.24 8.79
N MET A 126 -4.85 -5.05 9.03
CA MET A 126 -3.43 -4.70 8.93
C MET A 126 -2.83 -5.31 7.67
N GLU A 127 -2.22 -4.49 6.81
CA GLU A 127 -1.51 -4.98 5.62
C GLU A 127 -0.02 -5.12 5.89
N ASN A 128 0.60 -6.16 5.31
CA ASN A 128 2.05 -6.30 5.27
C ASN A 128 2.49 -7.27 4.15
N VAL A 129 3.80 -7.52 4.05
CA VAL A 129 4.36 -8.54 3.15
C VAL A 129 4.17 -9.95 3.72
N PRO A 130 4.03 -11.01 2.87
CA PRO A 130 3.86 -12.39 3.36
C PRO A 130 4.98 -12.87 4.29
N ALA A 131 6.19 -12.32 4.18
CA ALA A 131 7.31 -12.66 5.03
C ALA A 131 7.12 -12.31 6.53
N ILE A 132 6.10 -11.53 6.88
CA ILE A 132 5.71 -11.30 8.28
C ILE A 132 5.13 -12.56 8.95
N MET A 133 4.87 -13.60 8.17
CA MET A 133 4.40 -14.91 8.67
C MET A 133 5.50 -15.97 8.77
N GLU A 134 6.77 -15.63 8.40
CA GLU A 134 7.90 -16.58 8.43
C GLU A 134 8.29 -16.98 9.86
N ASP A 135 8.73 -18.22 10.03
CA ASP A 135 9.54 -18.74 11.15
C ASP A 135 9.18 -18.21 12.56
N GLY A 136 7.98 -18.51 13.03
CA GLY A 136 7.51 -18.12 14.38
C GLY A 136 6.92 -16.71 14.48
N LEU A 137 7.06 -15.84 13.46
CA LEU A 137 6.44 -14.52 13.44
C LEU A 137 4.91 -14.60 13.47
N LYS A 138 4.33 -15.57 12.75
CA LYS A 138 2.88 -15.80 12.75
C LYS A 138 2.38 -16.08 14.17
N ASP A 139 3.01 -17.03 14.87
CA ASP A 139 2.64 -17.39 16.24
C ASP A 139 2.85 -16.22 17.22
N ALA A 140 3.90 -15.40 16.99
CA ALA A 140 4.16 -14.21 17.76
C ALA A 140 3.03 -13.18 17.59
N LEU A 141 2.61 -12.91 16.35
CA LEU A 141 1.49 -12.01 16.07
C LEU A 141 0.18 -12.51 16.66
N GLU A 142 -0.12 -13.82 16.55
CA GLU A 142 -1.31 -14.42 17.18
C GLU A 142 -1.31 -14.19 18.69
N LYS A 143 -0.16 -14.34 19.36
CA LYS A 143 -0.01 -14.07 20.79
C LYS A 143 -0.19 -12.58 21.13
N GLU A 144 0.40 -11.67 20.36
CA GLU A 144 0.28 -10.22 20.60
C GLU A 144 -1.17 -9.74 20.40
N PHE A 145 -1.85 -10.19 19.34
CA PHE A 145 -3.27 -9.88 19.15
C PHE A 145 -4.15 -10.51 20.22
N ALA A 146 -3.86 -11.73 20.68
CA ALA A 146 -4.58 -12.35 21.78
C ALA A 146 -4.43 -11.55 23.10
N ARG A 147 -3.24 -10.99 23.38
CA ARG A 147 -3.03 -10.07 24.52
C ARG A 147 -3.81 -8.78 24.37
N ALA A 148 -4.01 -8.30 23.14
CA ALA A 148 -4.83 -7.14 22.83
C ALA A 148 -6.35 -7.44 22.79
N GLY A 149 -6.78 -8.66 23.16
CA GLY A 149 -8.19 -9.05 23.25
C GLY A 149 -8.72 -9.82 22.03
N TYR A 150 -7.93 -10.04 20.98
CA TYR A 150 -8.34 -10.74 19.76
C TYR A 150 -7.82 -12.17 19.75
N LYS A 151 -8.62 -13.13 20.22
CA LYS A 151 -8.24 -14.55 20.33
C LYS A 151 -8.19 -15.26 18.97
N GLU A 152 -8.92 -14.77 17.99
CA GLU A 152 -8.99 -15.32 16.64
C GLU A 152 -8.66 -14.22 15.63
N ILE A 153 -7.65 -14.47 14.79
CA ILE A 153 -7.23 -13.59 13.72
C ILE A 153 -6.99 -14.39 12.43
N TYR A 154 -7.13 -13.73 11.30
CA TYR A 154 -7.03 -14.35 9.99
C TYR A 154 -5.89 -13.74 9.20
N PHE A 155 -5.05 -14.60 8.59
CA PHE A 155 -3.97 -14.21 7.70
C PHE A 155 -4.43 -14.43 6.25
N ASN A 156 -4.90 -13.39 5.61
CA ASN A 156 -5.49 -13.44 4.27
C ASN A 156 -4.43 -13.05 3.23
N VAL A 157 -3.84 -14.02 2.52
CA VAL A 157 -2.85 -13.74 1.46
C VAL A 157 -3.56 -13.46 0.15
N LEU A 158 -3.49 -12.22 -0.31
CA LEU A 158 -4.18 -11.76 -1.50
C LEU A 158 -3.16 -11.30 -2.56
N LYS A 159 -3.48 -11.57 -3.83
CA LYS A 159 -2.70 -11.14 -5.00
C LYS A 159 -3.45 -10.00 -5.69
N ALA A 160 -2.88 -8.82 -5.73
CA ALA A 160 -3.54 -7.61 -6.24
C ALA A 160 -4.02 -7.75 -7.68
N GLU A 161 -3.29 -8.50 -8.52
CA GLU A 161 -3.67 -8.79 -9.90
C GLU A 161 -4.98 -9.59 -10.03
N ASP A 162 -5.40 -10.30 -8.99
CA ASP A 162 -6.68 -11.02 -8.97
C ASP A 162 -7.87 -10.07 -8.63
N TYR A 163 -7.57 -8.80 -8.33
CA TYR A 163 -8.54 -7.74 -7.97
C TYR A 163 -8.38 -6.51 -8.87
N CYS A 164 -8.18 -6.72 -10.16
CA CYS A 164 -8.07 -5.68 -11.19
C CYS A 164 -6.90 -4.68 -11.00
N THR A 165 -5.87 -5.04 -10.26
CA THR A 165 -4.64 -4.24 -10.21
C THR A 165 -3.74 -4.61 -11.38
N PRO A 166 -3.27 -3.64 -12.20
CA PRO A 166 -2.44 -3.92 -13.38
C PRO A 166 -1.01 -4.39 -13.09
N SER A 167 -0.65 -4.61 -11.83
CA SER A 167 0.66 -5.10 -11.44
C SER A 167 0.57 -6.29 -10.47
N LYS A 168 1.59 -7.14 -10.49
CA LYS A 168 1.74 -8.24 -9.55
C LYS A 168 2.09 -7.68 -8.17
N ARG A 169 1.31 -8.03 -7.16
CA ARG A 169 1.62 -7.66 -5.77
C ARG A 169 0.94 -8.63 -4.81
N THR A 170 1.70 -9.46 -4.14
CA THR A 170 1.18 -10.35 -3.08
C THR A 170 1.36 -9.69 -1.73
N ARG A 171 0.29 -9.63 -0.94
CA ARG A 171 0.28 -9.08 0.43
C ARG A 171 -0.53 -9.97 1.36
N VAL A 172 -0.20 -9.92 2.63
CA VAL A 172 -1.04 -10.49 3.69
C VAL A 172 -1.85 -9.38 4.35
N PHE A 173 -3.12 -9.65 4.52
CA PHE A 173 -4.04 -8.81 5.29
C PHE A 173 -4.44 -9.59 6.54
N ILE A 174 -3.94 -9.12 7.69
CA ILE A 174 -4.24 -9.70 8.98
C ILE A 174 -5.44 -8.96 9.55
N SER A 175 -6.45 -9.68 10.02
CA SER A 175 -7.72 -9.08 10.44
C SER A 175 -8.47 -9.95 11.43
N ASN A 176 -9.43 -9.36 12.17
CA ASN A 176 -10.35 -10.10 13.04
C ASN A 176 -11.50 -10.76 12.28
N ILE A 177 -11.54 -10.65 10.96
CA ILE A 177 -12.53 -11.30 10.11
C ILE A 177 -11.84 -12.02 8.94
N LYS A 178 -12.44 -13.06 8.40
CA LYS A 178 -11.95 -13.71 7.19
C LYS A 178 -12.22 -12.83 5.98
N LEU A 179 -11.17 -12.52 5.22
CA LEU A 179 -11.24 -11.74 3.98
C LEU A 179 -11.14 -12.70 2.78
N ASP A 180 -12.25 -12.88 2.09
CA ASP A 180 -12.34 -13.65 0.85
C ASP A 180 -13.17 -12.84 -0.16
N PRO A 181 -12.62 -11.70 -0.66
CA PRO A 181 -13.35 -10.83 -1.57
C PRO A 181 -13.47 -11.46 -2.96
N PRO A 182 -14.53 -11.11 -3.73
CA PRO A 182 -14.72 -11.60 -5.09
C PRO A 182 -13.59 -11.12 -6.01
N ARG A 183 -13.09 -12.03 -6.85
CA ARG A 183 -12.01 -11.73 -7.79
C ARG A 183 -12.56 -11.08 -9.06
N CYS A 184 -11.69 -10.35 -9.77
CA CYS A 184 -11.99 -9.85 -11.10
C CYS A 184 -11.98 -10.98 -12.15
N ASP A 185 -12.84 -10.87 -13.16
CA ASP A 185 -12.94 -11.84 -14.24
C ASP A 185 -11.71 -11.85 -15.14
N LYS A 186 -10.99 -10.74 -15.23
CA LYS A 186 -9.78 -10.61 -16.04
C LYS A 186 -8.67 -9.86 -15.34
N ARG A 187 -7.44 -10.13 -15.78
CA ARG A 187 -6.24 -9.39 -15.40
C ARG A 187 -6.01 -8.23 -16.38
N ILE A 188 -5.56 -7.10 -15.87
CA ILE A 188 -5.33 -5.88 -16.64
C ILE A 188 -3.85 -5.81 -17.05
N THR A 189 -3.59 -5.70 -18.35
CA THR A 189 -2.23 -5.55 -18.89
C THR A 189 -1.72 -4.12 -18.77
N VAL A 190 -0.40 -3.93 -18.97
CA VAL A 190 0.22 -2.60 -19.00
C VAL A 190 -0.44 -1.70 -20.06
N LEU A 191 -0.70 -2.24 -21.25
CA LEU A 191 -1.36 -1.50 -22.34
C LEU A 191 -2.77 -1.02 -21.94
N GLU A 192 -3.52 -1.89 -21.28
CA GLU A 192 -4.87 -1.55 -20.80
C GLU A 192 -4.83 -0.50 -19.69
N ALA A 193 -3.84 -0.57 -18.79
CA ALA A 193 -3.65 0.41 -17.72
C ALA A 193 -3.34 1.81 -18.26
N PHE A 194 -2.64 1.90 -19.40
CA PHE A 194 -2.27 3.19 -20.01
C PHE A 194 -3.30 3.71 -21.02
N ARG A 195 -4.37 2.94 -21.28
CA ARG A 195 -5.40 3.36 -22.23
C ARG A 195 -6.04 4.69 -21.83
N GLY A 196 -6.12 5.62 -22.79
CA GLY A 196 -6.73 6.94 -22.60
C GLY A 196 -5.89 7.91 -21.77
N LEU A 197 -4.66 7.54 -21.35
CA LEU A 197 -3.73 8.50 -20.78
C LEU A 197 -3.20 9.40 -21.90
N PRO A 198 -3.25 10.75 -21.75
CA PRO A 198 -2.68 11.67 -22.74
C PRO A 198 -1.14 11.55 -22.74
N PRO A 199 -0.44 12.15 -23.72
CA PRO A 199 1.01 12.30 -23.66
C PRO A 199 1.44 12.99 -22.36
N PRO A 200 2.68 12.70 -21.86
CA PRO A 200 3.19 13.33 -20.66
C PRO A 200 3.14 14.85 -20.72
N GLY A 201 2.67 15.49 -19.64
CA GLY A 201 2.47 16.93 -19.52
C GLY A 201 1.90 17.27 -18.15
N ASP A 202 1.32 18.46 -18.02
CA ASP A 202 0.81 18.98 -16.74
C ASP A 202 -0.49 18.29 -16.28
N TYR A 203 -1.19 17.64 -17.18
CA TYR A 203 -2.42 16.92 -16.87
C TYR A 203 -2.44 15.50 -17.48
N PRO A 204 -2.90 14.48 -16.73
CA PRO A 204 -3.28 14.52 -15.32
C PRO A 204 -2.09 14.83 -14.38
N PRO A 205 -2.33 15.20 -13.11
CA PRO A 205 -1.26 15.50 -12.15
C PRO A 205 -0.23 14.36 -12.06
N ASN A 206 1.04 14.68 -11.83
CA ASN A 206 2.16 13.75 -11.73
C ASN A 206 2.49 13.01 -13.04
N HIS A 207 2.14 13.62 -14.19
CA HIS A 207 2.40 13.05 -15.51
C HIS A 207 3.56 13.72 -16.27
N GLU A 208 4.34 14.55 -15.59
CA GLU A 208 5.51 15.21 -16.18
C GLU A 208 6.64 14.20 -16.43
N LEU A 209 7.37 14.41 -17.53
CA LEU A 209 8.51 13.57 -17.89
C LEU A 209 9.60 13.59 -16.79
N PRO A 210 10.07 12.43 -16.33
CA PRO A 210 11.23 12.36 -15.45
C PRO A 210 12.50 12.72 -16.23
N SER A 211 13.39 13.50 -15.59
CA SER A 211 14.71 13.79 -16.15
C SER A 211 15.54 12.52 -16.29
N MET A 212 16.31 12.42 -17.36
CA MET A 212 17.16 11.27 -17.62
C MET A 212 18.50 11.72 -18.26
N SER A 213 19.60 11.09 -17.85
CA SER A 213 20.90 11.34 -18.46
C SER A 213 21.00 10.66 -19.84
N GLN A 214 21.74 11.28 -20.77
CA GLN A 214 22.00 10.72 -22.12
C GLN A 214 22.57 9.29 -22.07
N ARG A 215 23.41 8.98 -21.06
CA ARG A 215 23.96 7.62 -20.88
C ARG A 215 22.87 6.59 -20.56
N LYS A 216 21.89 6.95 -19.74
CA LYS A 216 20.74 6.08 -19.42
C LYS A 216 19.86 5.90 -20.64
N GLU A 217 19.57 6.98 -21.37
CA GLU A 217 18.78 6.93 -22.60
C GLU A 217 19.38 5.98 -23.64
N LYS A 218 20.69 6.08 -23.92
CA LYS A 218 21.39 5.16 -24.84
C LYS A 218 21.27 3.67 -24.43
N ARG A 219 21.25 3.39 -23.13
CA ARG A 219 21.04 2.00 -22.63
C ARG A 219 19.59 1.55 -22.81
N ILE A 220 18.64 2.43 -22.51
CA ILE A 220 17.21 2.15 -22.62
C ILE A 220 16.84 1.81 -24.07
N ARG A 221 17.35 2.55 -25.07
CA ARG A 221 17.09 2.29 -26.49
C ARG A 221 17.40 0.85 -26.95
N ARG A 222 18.29 0.16 -26.26
CA ARG A 222 18.72 -1.22 -26.60
C ARG A 222 17.96 -2.28 -25.83
N SER A 223 17.16 -1.89 -24.83
CA SER A 223 16.44 -2.86 -23.98
C SER A 223 15.21 -3.42 -24.69
N ARG A 224 14.90 -4.69 -24.40
CA ARG A 224 13.73 -5.39 -24.91
C ARG A 224 12.64 -5.46 -23.84
N TRP A 225 11.43 -5.75 -24.24
CA TRP A 225 10.33 -5.98 -23.33
C TRP A 225 10.64 -7.09 -22.32
N GLY A 226 10.41 -6.82 -21.03
CA GLY A 226 10.71 -7.73 -19.93
C GLY A 226 12.18 -7.72 -19.48
N GLU A 227 13.06 -7.01 -20.17
CA GLU A 227 14.49 -6.92 -19.82
C GLU A 227 14.75 -5.91 -18.71
N ALA A 228 15.54 -6.32 -17.71
CA ALA A 228 16.03 -5.46 -16.65
C ALA A 228 17.43 -4.92 -17.00
N LEU A 229 17.62 -3.61 -16.94
CA LEU A 229 18.91 -2.98 -17.22
C LEU A 229 19.87 -2.97 -16.05
N ILE A 230 19.36 -3.08 -14.82
CA ILE A 230 20.16 -3.16 -13.60
C ILE A 230 19.57 -4.20 -12.65
N TYR A 231 20.42 -4.66 -11.73
CA TYR A 231 20.04 -5.53 -10.63
C TYR A 231 20.59 -4.94 -9.34
N TYR A 232 19.85 -5.09 -8.25
CA TYR A 232 20.31 -4.76 -6.92
C TYR A 232 20.31 -6.02 -6.04
N GLU A 233 21.05 -5.98 -4.96
CA GLU A 233 21.16 -7.09 -4.01
C GLU A 233 20.09 -6.97 -2.94
N GLY A 234 19.32 -8.02 -2.76
CA GLY A 234 18.40 -8.21 -1.65
C GLY A 234 19.01 -9.09 -0.56
N TYR A 235 18.21 -9.48 0.42
CA TYR A 235 18.63 -10.34 1.50
C TYR A 235 19.19 -11.67 1.00
N GLY A 236 20.32 -12.10 1.63
CA GLY A 236 21.00 -13.34 1.26
C GLY A 236 21.68 -13.33 -0.11
N GLY A 237 22.04 -12.15 -0.63
CA GLY A 237 22.71 -12.00 -1.93
C GLY A 237 21.77 -12.18 -3.15
N ARG A 238 20.47 -12.22 -2.95
CA ARG A 238 19.48 -12.38 -4.02
C ARG A 238 19.51 -11.19 -4.99
N ARG A 239 19.76 -11.45 -6.26
CA ARG A 239 19.72 -10.41 -7.31
C ARG A 239 18.29 -10.12 -7.73
N LEU A 240 17.88 -8.86 -7.54
CA LEU A 240 16.54 -8.36 -7.85
C LEU A 240 16.60 -7.37 -9.02
N PRO A 241 15.72 -7.52 -10.04
CA PRO A 241 15.75 -6.67 -11.22
C PRO A 241 15.18 -5.28 -10.95
N ASN A 242 15.76 -4.25 -11.59
CA ASN A 242 15.21 -2.91 -11.66
C ASN A 242 15.44 -2.30 -13.05
N LEU A 243 14.85 -1.15 -13.36
CA LEU A 243 14.84 -0.54 -14.69
C LEU A 243 14.36 -1.55 -15.76
N ILE A 244 13.19 -2.14 -15.55
CA ILE A 244 12.62 -3.14 -16.45
C ILE A 244 11.81 -2.41 -17.54
N ARG A 245 12.09 -2.71 -18.82
CA ARG A 245 11.19 -2.27 -19.91
C ARG A 245 9.93 -3.13 -19.85
N LEU A 246 8.79 -2.49 -19.66
CA LEU A 246 7.53 -3.22 -19.52
C LEU A 246 7.11 -3.88 -20.83
N ASP A 247 6.52 -5.08 -20.71
CA ASP A 247 5.84 -5.75 -21.83
C ASP A 247 4.38 -5.27 -21.86
N PRO A 248 3.93 -4.59 -22.92
CA PRO A 248 2.58 -4.03 -22.99
C PRO A 248 1.46 -5.07 -22.91
N LYS A 249 1.76 -6.32 -23.29
CA LYS A 249 0.80 -7.43 -23.32
C LYS A 249 0.74 -8.22 -22.00
N LYS A 250 1.57 -7.87 -21.02
CA LYS A 250 1.63 -8.54 -19.71
C LYS A 250 1.18 -7.62 -18.59
N ILE A 251 0.93 -8.23 -17.45
CA ILE A 251 0.76 -7.53 -16.16
C ILE A 251 2.14 -7.00 -15.74
N ALA A 252 2.19 -5.78 -15.22
CA ALA A 252 3.45 -5.22 -14.72
C ALA A 252 4.05 -6.05 -13.57
N PRO A 253 5.38 -6.10 -13.44
CA PRO A 253 6.03 -6.58 -12.23
C PRO A 253 5.60 -5.79 -11.00
N THR A 254 5.96 -6.28 -9.80
CA THR A 254 5.67 -5.56 -8.55
C THR A 254 6.25 -4.14 -8.58
N VAL A 255 5.37 -3.16 -8.38
CA VAL A 255 5.76 -1.75 -8.21
C VAL A 255 6.27 -1.59 -6.77
N LEU A 256 7.55 -1.24 -6.63
CA LEU A 256 8.20 -0.91 -5.36
C LEU A 256 8.45 0.61 -5.29
N GLY A 257 8.65 1.16 -4.10
CA GLY A 257 9.02 2.58 -3.94
C GLY A 257 10.28 2.94 -4.75
N SER A 258 11.28 2.06 -4.77
CA SER A 258 12.50 2.21 -5.57
C SER A 258 12.36 1.81 -7.04
N SER A 259 11.22 1.24 -7.48
CA SER A 259 11.04 0.81 -8.87
C SER A 259 11.03 2.00 -9.82
N ARG A 260 11.77 1.84 -10.90
CA ARG A 260 11.73 2.74 -12.07
C ARG A 260 11.57 1.85 -13.28
N PHE A 261 10.37 1.85 -13.86
CA PHE A 261 10.10 1.10 -15.08
C PHE A 261 10.38 1.95 -16.31
N ILE A 262 10.71 1.26 -17.41
CA ILE A 262 10.89 1.85 -18.72
C ILE A 262 9.57 1.68 -19.49
N HIS A 263 9.14 2.76 -20.16
CA HIS A 263 7.93 2.76 -20.97
C HIS A 263 8.00 1.70 -22.07
N PRO A 264 6.90 0.96 -22.36
CA PRO A 264 6.95 -0.14 -23.33
C PRO A 264 7.32 0.29 -24.75
N PHE A 265 6.92 1.49 -25.17
CA PHE A 265 7.08 1.97 -26.54
C PHE A 265 8.04 3.16 -26.68
N GLU A 266 8.35 3.87 -25.60
CA GLU A 266 9.21 5.06 -25.59
C GLU A 266 10.49 4.80 -24.81
N ASP A 267 11.58 5.49 -25.20
CA ASP A 267 12.89 5.31 -24.57
C ASP A 267 13.07 6.20 -23.33
N ARG A 268 12.12 6.11 -22.40
CA ARG A 268 12.07 6.89 -21.16
C ARG A 268 11.58 6.06 -19.98
N PHE A 269 11.77 6.58 -18.79
CA PHE A 269 11.08 6.06 -17.60
C PHE A 269 9.60 6.38 -17.65
N LEU A 270 8.80 5.56 -16.94
CA LEU A 270 7.43 5.92 -16.65
C LEU A 270 7.38 7.22 -15.86
N THR A 271 6.34 8.00 -16.09
CA THR A 271 5.96 9.09 -15.17
C THR A 271 5.40 8.52 -13.87
N VAL A 272 5.29 9.35 -12.84
CA VAL A 272 4.64 8.93 -11.59
C VAL A 272 3.19 8.50 -11.83
N ARG A 273 2.47 9.21 -12.71
CA ARG A 273 1.08 8.89 -13.09
C ARG A 273 0.95 7.53 -13.76
N GLU A 274 1.83 7.21 -14.70
CA GLU A 274 1.86 5.90 -15.34
C GLU A 274 2.11 4.79 -14.31
N GLN A 275 3.06 5.01 -13.38
CA GLN A 275 3.32 4.05 -12.31
C GLN A 275 2.15 3.93 -11.33
N ALA A 276 1.46 5.04 -11.04
CA ALA A 276 0.26 5.05 -10.21
C ALA A 276 -0.90 4.27 -10.87
N ARG A 277 -1.08 4.38 -12.18
CA ARG A 277 -2.05 3.56 -12.91
C ARG A 277 -1.74 2.06 -12.84
N LEU A 278 -0.47 1.66 -12.80
CA LEU A 278 -0.09 0.26 -12.57
C LEU A 278 -0.47 -0.24 -11.18
N MET A 279 -0.65 0.66 -10.22
CA MET A 279 -1.18 0.37 -8.90
C MET A 279 -2.71 0.52 -8.81
N GLY A 280 -3.35 0.93 -9.90
CA GLY A 280 -4.81 1.12 -9.99
C GLY A 280 -5.31 2.42 -9.36
N TYR A 281 -4.44 3.42 -9.18
CA TYR A 281 -4.89 4.75 -8.77
C TYR A 281 -5.66 5.46 -9.88
N PRO A 282 -6.72 6.20 -9.55
CA PRO A 282 -7.40 7.06 -10.50
C PRO A 282 -6.55 8.32 -10.79
N ASP A 283 -6.78 8.94 -11.95
CA ASP A 283 -5.97 10.06 -12.41
C ASP A 283 -6.09 11.33 -11.56
N ASN A 284 -7.16 11.49 -10.81
CA ASN A 284 -7.37 12.62 -9.90
C ASN A 284 -6.68 12.43 -8.53
N HIS A 285 -6.06 11.28 -8.25
CA HIS A 285 -5.29 11.10 -7.03
C HIS A 285 -3.92 11.74 -7.18
N VAL A 286 -3.59 12.72 -6.35
CA VAL A 286 -2.38 13.54 -6.45
C VAL A 286 -1.33 13.07 -5.45
N PHE A 287 -0.06 13.05 -5.88
CA PHE A 287 1.10 12.79 -5.02
C PHE A 287 1.92 14.07 -4.92
N LEU A 288 2.07 14.61 -3.71
CA LEU A 288 2.81 15.84 -3.43
C LEU A 288 4.28 15.52 -3.07
N GLY A 289 5.12 16.54 -3.01
CA GLY A 289 6.54 16.40 -2.64
C GLY A 289 7.47 16.19 -3.83
N GLY A 290 8.71 15.82 -3.53
CA GLY A 290 9.73 15.56 -4.54
C GLY A 290 9.42 14.32 -5.39
N ARG A 291 9.95 14.25 -6.60
CA ARG A 291 9.63 13.16 -7.54
C ARG A 291 9.94 11.78 -6.99
N ASP A 292 11.06 11.60 -6.28
CA ASP A 292 11.40 10.31 -5.68
C ASP A 292 10.44 9.93 -4.56
N GLU A 293 9.99 10.91 -3.76
CA GLU A 293 8.95 10.69 -2.75
C GLU A 293 7.62 10.27 -3.39
N GLN A 294 7.24 10.88 -4.51
CA GLN A 294 6.03 10.52 -5.26
C GLN A 294 6.07 9.06 -5.74
N TYR A 295 7.21 8.61 -6.31
CA TYR A 295 7.38 7.20 -6.69
C TYR A 295 7.34 6.27 -5.49
N ASN A 296 7.95 6.65 -4.37
CA ASN A 296 7.93 5.86 -3.13
C ASN A 296 6.50 5.71 -2.62
N MET A 297 5.75 6.81 -2.52
CA MET A 297 4.34 6.79 -2.12
C MET A 297 3.48 5.84 -2.98
N VAL A 298 3.70 5.85 -4.30
CA VAL A 298 3.01 4.92 -5.21
C VAL A 298 3.38 3.47 -4.92
N GLY A 299 4.68 3.17 -4.79
CA GLY A 299 5.16 1.79 -4.66
C GLY A 299 4.94 1.16 -3.29
N GLU A 300 4.82 1.97 -2.23
CA GLU A 300 4.61 1.50 -0.86
C GLU A 300 3.13 1.33 -0.51
N SER A 301 2.23 1.82 -1.34
CA SER A 301 0.78 1.82 -1.09
C SER A 301 0.13 0.45 -1.22
N VAL A 302 -1.03 0.30 -0.58
CA VAL A 302 -2.02 -0.72 -0.92
C VAL A 302 -2.72 -0.30 -2.22
N PRO A 303 -2.81 -1.18 -3.24
CA PRO A 303 -3.52 -0.87 -4.48
C PRO A 303 -5.00 -0.58 -4.24
N PRO A 304 -5.54 0.59 -4.69
CA PRO A 304 -6.94 0.94 -4.49
C PRO A 304 -7.96 -0.10 -4.96
N PRO A 305 -7.79 -0.82 -6.10
CA PRO A 305 -8.73 -1.86 -6.51
C PRO A 305 -8.78 -3.04 -5.53
N LEU A 306 -7.64 -3.50 -5.01
CA LEU A 306 -7.57 -4.54 -3.98
C LEU A 306 -8.22 -4.05 -2.68
N ALA A 307 -7.90 -2.82 -2.25
CA ALA A 307 -8.50 -2.22 -1.07
C ALA A 307 -10.02 -2.08 -1.18
N LYS A 308 -10.54 -1.74 -2.38
CA LYS A 308 -11.98 -1.70 -2.65
C LYS A 308 -12.62 -3.09 -2.53
N ALA A 309 -11.99 -4.13 -3.03
CA ALA A 309 -12.48 -5.49 -2.88
C ALA A 309 -12.56 -5.92 -1.40
N ILE A 310 -11.52 -5.59 -0.61
CA ILE A 310 -11.52 -5.80 0.85
C ILE A 310 -12.65 -5.00 1.52
N ALA A 311 -12.85 -3.73 1.13
CA ALA A 311 -13.89 -2.87 1.67
C ALA A 311 -15.29 -3.48 1.50
N LEU A 312 -15.59 -4.07 0.35
CA LEU A 312 -16.87 -4.74 0.11
C LEU A 312 -17.08 -5.91 1.08
N LYS A 313 -16.02 -6.68 1.37
CA LYS A 313 -16.11 -7.79 2.33
C LYS A 313 -16.25 -7.32 3.78
N VAL A 314 -15.54 -6.25 4.15
CA VAL A 314 -15.70 -5.59 5.45
C VAL A 314 -17.12 -5.06 5.61
N HIS A 315 -17.69 -4.42 4.58
CA HIS A 315 -19.06 -3.93 4.60
C HIS A 315 -20.08 -5.07 4.79
N GLU A 316 -19.94 -6.16 4.03
CA GLU A 316 -20.79 -7.36 4.20
C GLU A 316 -20.79 -7.84 5.65
N HIS A 317 -19.61 -7.92 6.28
CA HIS A 317 -19.49 -8.33 7.68
C HIS A 317 -20.16 -7.33 8.64
N LEU A 318 -19.96 -6.02 8.44
CA LEU A 318 -20.58 -4.99 9.29
C LEU A 318 -22.11 -5.02 9.24
N LEU A 319 -22.68 -5.34 8.06
CA LEU A 319 -24.12 -5.51 7.90
C LEU A 319 -24.68 -6.69 8.71
N LEU A 320 -23.88 -7.73 8.93
CA LEU A 320 -24.30 -8.89 9.76
C LEU A 320 -24.24 -8.59 11.27
N MET A 321 -23.57 -7.50 11.66
CA MET A 321 -23.46 -7.06 13.06
C MET A 321 -24.56 -6.07 13.47
N GLU A 322 -25.31 -5.50 12.52
CA GLU A 322 -26.44 -4.60 12.74
C GLU A 322 -27.76 -5.39 12.95
#